data_93f7be075e42d157f4fa07a3643a5adf
#
_entry.id   93f7be075e42d157f4fa07a3643a5adf
#
_cell.length_a   1.000
_cell.length_b   1.000
_cell.length_c   1.000
_cell.angle_alpha   90.00
_cell.angle_beta   90.00
_cell.angle_gamma   90.00
#
_symmetry.space_group_name_H-M   'P 1'
#
loop_
_entity.id
_entity.type
_entity.pdbx_description
1 polymer ?
#
loop_
_entity_poly.entity_id
_entity_poly.type
_entity_poly.pdbx_seq_one_letter_code
_entity_poly.pdbx_strand_id
1 'polypeptide(L)'
;MWISKFFKELKVWRTIRKVCKENKQFLETAGLKYDWLGHIYTVINRDPNIQLGSDEDRVLLMKELTDIQGALVKLNIIDLLAYELIPLESKEMSDDGSEEIFENGYLVKFTPAEDVSKQYVKPWSCFLVFVGIPVLIATGVFALIHFI
;
A
#
# COMPACT_ATOMS: atom_id res chain seq x y z
N MET A 1 24.79 6.88 -6.13
CA MET A 1 23.48 7.08 -6.77
C MET A 1 22.37 6.15 -6.25
N TRP A 2 22.58 4.86 -6.25
CA TRP A 2 21.61 3.89 -5.74
C TRP A 2 21.35 4.03 -4.23
N ILE A 3 22.37 4.23 -3.43
CA ILE A 3 22.29 4.42 -1.97
C ILE A 3 21.48 5.67 -1.61
N SER A 4 21.67 6.79 -2.31
CA SER A 4 20.91 8.02 -2.04
C SER A 4 19.41 7.87 -2.33
N LYS A 5 19.07 7.10 -3.35
CA LYS A 5 17.70 6.79 -3.70
C LYS A 5 17.05 5.92 -2.62
N PHE A 6 17.72 4.86 -2.20
CA PHE A 6 17.26 4.00 -1.11
C PHE A 6 16.97 4.78 0.19
N PHE A 7 17.85 5.71 0.58
CA PHE A 7 17.60 6.53 1.77
C PHE A 7 16.40 7.48 1.61
N LYS A 8 16.16 8.02 0.41
CA LYS A 8 14.96 8.82 0.14
C LYS A 8 13.69 7.97 0.29
N GLU A 9 13.69 6.79 -0.28
CA GLU A 9 12.60 5.81 -0.19
C GLU A 9 12.31 5.45 1.27
N LEU A 10 13.34 5.13 2.01
CA LEU A 10 13.23 4.81 3.42
C LEU A 10 12.68 5.99 4.24
N LYS A 11 13.04 7.22 3.88
CA LYS A 11 12.52 8.44 4.53
C LYS A 11 11.03 8.61 4.26
N VAL A 12 10.60 8.47 3.01
CA VAL A 12 9.17 8.53 2.63
C VAL A 12 8.38 7.46 3.36
N TRP A 13 8.81 6.23 3.31
CA TRP A 13 8.18 5.12 4.01
C TRP A 13 8.06 5.37 5.54
N ARG A 14 9.12 5.83 6.19
CA ARG A 14 9.11 6.16 7.62
C ARG A 14 8.14 7.30 7.92
N THR A 15 8.08 8.31 7.06
CA THR A 15 7.17 9.45 7.21
C THR A 15 5.72 8.97 7.14
N ILE A 16 5.35 8.18 6.14
CA ILE A 16 4.01 7.64 5.99
C ILE A 16 3.64 6.79 7.20
N ARG A 17 4.51 5.86 7.61
CA ARG A 17 4.24 5.02 8.79
C ARG A 17 4.06 5.82 10.06
N LYS A 18 4.89 6.82 10.28
CA LYS A 18 4.80 7.70 11.45
C LYS A 18 3.45 8.41 11.47
N VAL A 19 3.07 9.05 10.37
CA VAL A 19 1.79 9.75 10.26
C VAL A 19 0.62 8.80 10.46
N CYS A 20 0.63 7.63 9.85
CA CYS A 20 -0.41 6.61 10.03
C CYS A 20 -0.53 6.15 11.48
N LYS A 21 0.59 5.91 12.15
CA LYS A 21 0.61 5.49 13.54
C LYS A 21 0.07 6.57 14.49
N GLU A 22 0.47 7.82 14.27
CA GLU A 22 0.03 8.98 15.07
C GLU A 22 -1.46 9.30 14.85
N ASN A 23 -2.01 8.97 13.67
CA ASN A 23 -3.39 9.26 13.29
C ASN A 23 -4.23 7.98 13.10
N LYS A 24 -3.91 6.92 13.83
CA LYS A 24 -4.58 5.63 13.69
C LYS A 24 -6.10 5.73 13.83
N GLN A 25 -6.58 6.43 14.84
CA GLN A 25 -8.01 6.61 15.09
C GLN A 25 -8.71 7.37 13.96
N PHE A 26 -8.06 8.38 13.40
CA PHE A 26 -8.57 9.13 12.26
C PHE A 26 -8.70 8.24 11.02
N LEU A 27 -7.69 7.42 10.73
CA LEU A 27 -7.70 6.48 9.62
C LEU A 27 -8.81 5.42 9.79
N GLU A 28 -8.95 4.87 10.97
CA GLU A 28 -10.01 3.90 11.28
C GLU A 28 -11.41 4.51 11.09
N THR A 29 -11.60 5.76 11.52
CA THR A 29 -12.87 6.49 11.33
C THR A 29 -13.15 6.74 9.85
N ALA A 30 -12.12 6.99 9.05
CA ALA A 30 -12.23 7.17 7.60
C ALA A 30 -12.34 5.82 6.85
N GLY A 31 -12.34 4.68 7.53
CA GLY A 31 -12.39 3.36 6.92
C GLY A 31 -11.08 2.93 6.24
N LEU A 32 -9.98 3.58 6.58
CA LEU A 32 -8.66 3.31 6.00
C LEU A 32 -7.84 2.40 6.92
N LYS A 33 -7.16 1.43 6.32
CA LYS A 33 -6.22 0.54 6.99
C LYS A 33 -4.81 0.81 6.47
N TYR A 34 -3.80 0.51 7.26
CA TYR A 34 -2.41 0.60 6.83
C TYR A 34 -1.61 -0.61 7.31
N ASP A 35 -0.57 -0.93 6.56
CA ASP A 35 0.34 -2.02 6.89
C ASP A 35 1.75 -1.50 7.26
N TRP A 36 2.63 -2.41 7.61
CA TRP A 36 3.99 -2.09 8.00
C TRP A 36 4.87 -1.62 6.83
N LEU A 37 4.46 -1.88 5.59
CA LEU A 37 5.12 -1.39 4.37
C LEU A 37 4.75 0.06 4.03
N GLY A 38 3.84 0.69 4.79
CA GLY A 38 3.35 2.03 4.51
C GLY A 38 2.29 2.07 3.42
N HIS A 39 1.67 0.93 3.10
CA HIS A 39 0.52 0.88 2.23
C HIS A 39 -0.73 1.25 3.00
N ILE A 40 -1.54 2.11 2.42
CA ILE A 40 -2.86 2.46 2.94
C ILE A 40 -3.89 1.88 1.98
N TYR A 41 -4.90 1.22 2.50
CA TYR A 41 -5.88 0.55 1.68
C TYR A 41 -7.27 0.58 2.30
N THR A 42 -8.27 0.51 1.44
CA THR A 42 -9.68 0.36 1.80
C THR A 42 -10.40 -0.41 0.73
N VAL A 43 -11.59 -0.92 1.07
CA VAL A 43 -12.47 -1.61 0.14
C VAL A 43 -13.70 -0.75 -0.09
N ILE A 44 -14.01 -0.46 -1.32
CA ILE A 44 -15.27 0.14 -1.74
C ILE A 44 -16.19 -0.99 -2.18
N ASN A 45 -17.20 -1.27 -1.38
CA ASN A 45 -18.23 -2.25 -1.73
C ASN A 45 -19.15 -1.67 -2.78
N ARG A 46 -19.51 -2.50 -3.72
CA ARG A 46 -20.44 -2.14 -4.77
C ARG A 46 -21.87 -2.42 -4.35
N ASP A 47 -22.79 -1.54 -4.72
CA ASP A 47 -24.22 -1.80 -4.62
C ASP A 47 -24.66 -2.73 -5.75
N PRO A 48 -25.14 -3.95 -5.45
CA PRO A 48 -25.60 -4.90 -6.47
C PRO A 48 -26.82 -4.43 -7.27
N ASN A 49 -27.54 -3.41 -6.76
CA ASN A 49 -28.71 -2.86 -7.43
C ASN A 49 -28.35 -1.82 -8.50
N ILE A 50 -27.10 -1.38 -8.57
CA ILE A 50 -26.60 -0.41 -9.54
C ILE A 50 -25.91 -1.14 -10.67
N GLN A 51 -26.27 -0.81 -11.90
CA GLN A 51 -25.66 -1.43 -13.08
C GLN A 51 -24.19 -1.04 -13.18
N LEU A 52 -23.34 -2.05 -13.43
CA LEU A 52 -21.90 -1.89 -13.63
C LEU A 52 -21.60 -0.95 -14.79
N GLY A 53 -20.71 0.03 -14.51
CA GLY A 53 -20.29 0.99 -15.53
C GLY A 53 -21.34 2.01 -15.92
N SER A 54 -22.48 2.05 -15.22
CA SER A 54 -23.49 3.12 -15.37
C SER A 54 -22.95 4.46 -14.86
N ASP A 55 -23.55 5.56 -15.26
CA ASP A 55 -23.16 6.89 -14.77
C ASP A 55 -23.34 7.01 -13.25
N GLU A 56 -24.36 6.37 -12.69
CA GLU A 56 -24.58 6.31 -11.25
C GLU A 56 -23.47 5.57 -10.52
N ASP A 57 -23.05 4.41 -11.02
CA ASP A 57 -21.92 3.64 -10.49
C ASP A 57 -20.62 4.47 -10.48
N ARG A 58 -20.34 5.17 -11.57
CA ARG A 58 -19.18 6.06 -11.68
C ARG A 58 -19.23 7.23 -10.70
N VAL A 59 -20.38 7.84 -10.53
CA VAL A 59 -20.56 8.97 -9.61
C VAL A 59 -20.32 8.52 -8.17
N LEU A 60 -20.87 7.39 -7.78
CA LEU A 60 -20.66 6.83 -6.44
C LEU A 60 -19.19 6.47 -6.20
N LEU A 61 -18.56 5.81 -7.15
CA LEU A 61 -17.14 5.48 -7.06
C LEU A 61 -16.27 6.73 -6.93
N MET A 62 -16.53 7.74 -7.75
CA MET A 62 -15.78 9.01 -7.68
C MET A 62 -16.00 9.74 -6.36
N LYS A 63 -17.19 9.69 -5.80
CA LYS A 63 -17.49 10.27 -4.48
C LYS A 63 -16.66 9.59 -3.39
N GLU A 64 -16.70 8.26 -3.33
CA GLU A 64 -15.92 7.48 -2.35
C GLU A 64 -14.40 7.74 -2.49
N LEU A 65 -13.88 7.75 -3.71
CA LEU A 65 -12.48 8.06 -3.96
C LEU A 65 -12.12 9.49 -3.52
N THR A 66 -13.01 10.45 -3.75
CA THR A 66 -12.79 11.85 -3.33
C THR A 66 -12.75 11.97 -1.81
N ASP A 67 -13.62 11.26 -1.10
CA ASP A 67 -13.65 11.25 0.37
C ASP A 67 -12.37 10.62 0.95
N ILE A 68 -11.91 9.53 0.36
CA ILE A 68 -10.67 8.86 0.75
C ILE A 68 -9.45 9.78 0.51
N GLN A 69 -9.37 10.39 -0.66
CA GLN A 69 -8.30 11.33 -0.98
C GLN A 69 -8.33 12.55 -0.06
N GLY A 70 -9.51 13.06 0.27
CA GLY A 70 -9.69 14.14 1.22
C GLY A 70 -9.15 13.82 2.61
N ALA A 71 -9.32 12.60 3.10
CA ALA A 71 -8.71 12.15 4.35
C ALA A 71 -7.18 12.15 4.28
N LEU A 72 -6.59 11.68 3.19
CA LEU A 72 -5.13 11.67 2.99
C LEU A 72 -4.54 13.08 2.81
N VAL A 73 -5.29 14.00 2.20
CA VAL A 73 -4.92 15.42 2.13
C VAL A 73 -4.85 16.05 3.51
N LYS A 74 -5.81 15.75 4.39
CA LYS A 74 -5.82 16.23 5.78
C LYS A 74 -4.60 15.75 6.58
N LEU A 75 -4.08 14.58 6.25
CA LEU A 75 -2.87 14.03 6.86
C LEU A 75 -1.57 14.52 6.20
N ASN A 76 -1.64 15.34 5.16
CA ASN A 76 -0.49 15.85 4.40
C ASN A 76 0.41 14.77 3.78
N ILE A 77 -0.14 13.62 3.44
CA ILE A 77 0.60 12.51 2.85
C ILE A 77 0.19 12.16 1.43
N ILE A 78 -0.82 12.83 0.88
CA ILE A 78 -1.34 12.50 -0.46
C ILE A 78 -0.27 12.60 -1.56
N ASP A 79 0.62 13.59 -1.47
CA ASP A 79 1.70 13.80 -2.43
C ASP A 79 2.80 12.73 -2.35
N LEU A 80 2.80 11.96 -1.26
CA LEU A 80 3.73 10.88 -1.02
C LEU A 80 3.19 9.52 -1.47
N LEU A 81 1.97 9.48 -2.01
CA LEU A 81 1.26 8.26 -2.32
C LEU A 81 0.84 8.20 -3.79
N ALA A 82 1.01 7.04 -4.39
CA ALA A 82 0.35 6.65 -5.64
C ALA A 82 -0.81 5.72 -5.34
N TYR A 83 -1.89 5.80 -6.08
CA TYR A 83 -3.02 4.92 -5.86
C TYR A 83 -3.23 3.94 -7.01
N GLU A 84 -3.77 2.78 -6.67
CA GLU A 84 -4.17 1.74 -7.58
C GLU A 84 -5.58 1.28 -7.22
N LEU A 85 -6.40 1.07 -8.23
CA LEU A 85 -7.76 0.58 -8.10
C LEU A 85 -7.81 -0.85 -8.62
N ILE A 86 -8.06 -1.80 -7.73
CA ILE A 86 -8.06 -3.22 -8.06
C ILE A 86 -9.49 -3.75 -7.96
N PRO A 87 -10.12 -4.20 -9.06
CA PRO A 87 -11.44 -4.81 -9.01
C PRO A 87 -11.42 -6.07 -8.14
N LEU A 88 -12.41 -6.22 -7.27
CA LEU A 88 -12.62 -7.43 -6.49
C LEU A 88 -13.64 -8.31 -7.21
N GLU A 89 -13.19 -9.44 -7.68
CA GLU A 89 -14.01 -10.42 -8.39
C GLU A 89 -14.27 -11.63 -7.48
N SER A 90 -15.51 -12.08 -7.42
CA SER A 90 -15.85 -13.39 -6.91
C SER A 90 -16.31 -14.29 -8.03
N LYS A 91 -15.90 -15.54 -7.97
CA LYS A 91 -16.35 -16.56 -8.90
C LYS A 91 -17.39 -17.43 -8.20
N GLU A 92 -18.56 -17.50 -8.77
CA GLU A 92 -19.61 -18.41 -8.32
C GLU A 92 -19.84 -19.46 -9.42
N MET A 93 -20.01 -20.70 -9.01
CA MET A 93 -20.37 -21.78 -9.92
C MET A 93 -21.88 -21.77 -10.08
N SER A 94 -22.33 -21.53 -11.30
CA SER A 94 -23.75 -21.62 -11.62
C SER A 94 -24.22 -23.08 -11.61
N ASP A 95 -25.52 -23.32 -11.44
CA ASP A 95 -26.11 -24.66 -11.39
C ASP A 95 -25.89 -25.45 -12.68
N ASP A 96 -25.58 -24.78 -13.79
CA ASP A 96 -25.25 -25.39 -15.09
C ASP A 96 -23.75 -25.75 -15.27
N GLY A 97 -22.92 -25.46 -14.22
CA GLY A 97 -21.49 -25.72 -14.25
C GLY A 97 -20.65 -24.63 -14.93
N SER A 98 -21.26 -23.51 -15.33
CA SER A 98 -20.55 -22.34 -15.84
C SER A 98 -19.99 -21.51 -14.67
N GLU A 99 -18.80 -20.93 -14.86
CA GLU A 99 -18.25 -19.95 -13.92
C GLU A 99 -18.83 -18.56 -14.23
N GLU A 100 -19.55 -17.98 -13.27
CA GLU A 100 -19.96 -16.59 -13.35
C GLU A 100 -19.01 -15.73 -12.51
N ILE A 101 -18.53 -14.64 -13.09
CA ILE A 101 -17.64 -13.68 -12.43
C ILE A 101 -18.48 -12.47 -12.01
N PHE A 102 -18.50 -12.22 -10.71
CA PHE A 102 -19.17 -11.05 -10.14
C PHE A 102 -18.12 -10.04 -9.64
N GLU A 103 -18.26 -8.80 -10.04
CA GLU A 103 -17.47 -7.71 -9.46
C GLU A 103 -18.15 -7.19 -8.20
N ASN A 104 -17.56 -7.46 -7.03
CA ASN A 104 -18.14 -7.13 -5.72
C ASN A 104 -17.72 -5.76 -5.20
N GLY A 105 -16.76 -5.11 -5.81
CA GLY A 105 -16.25 -3.82 -5.40
C GLY A 105 -14.82 -3.57 -5.89
N TYR A 106 -14.16 -2.64 -5.22
CA TYR A 106 -12.79 -2.25 -5.54
C TYR A 106 -11.93 -2.20 -4.28
N LEU A 107 -10.73 -2.75 -4.38
CA LEU A 107 -9.66 -2.48 -3.42
C LEU A 107 -8.93 -1.22 -3.88
N VAL A 108 -9.00 -0.17 -3.08
CA VAL A 108 -8.21 1.04 -3.29
C VAL A 108 -6.94 0.92 -2.46
N LYS A 109 -5.81 0.91 -3.11
CA LYS A 109 -4.51 0.78 -2.49
C LYS A 109 -3.65 1.98 -2.79
N PHE A 110 -3.12 2.60 -1.75
CA PHE A 110 -2.16 3.68 -1.83
C PHE A 110 -0.79 3.15 -1.43
N THR A 111 0.17 3.35 -2.29
CA THR A 111 1.56 2.96 -2.06
C THR A 111 2.45 4.19 -2.01
N PRO A 112 3.59 4.17 -1.29
CA PRO A 112 4.54 5.27 -1.36
C PRO A 112 4.83 5.63 -2.80
N ALA A 113 4.48 6.88 -3.19
CA ALA A 113 4.64 7.37 -4.54
C ALA A 113 6.08 7.77 -4.75
N GLU A 114 6.87 6.80 -4.87
CA GLU A 114 8.13 7.09 -5.46
C GLU A 114 8.10 6.67 -6.89
N ASP A 115 9.05 7.21 -7.61
CA ASP A 115 9.59 6.51 -8.77
C ASP A 115 9.92 5.02 -8.48
N VAL A 116 9.69 4.58 -7.25
CA VAL A 116 9.63 3.20 -6.75
C VAL A 116 8.65 2.34 -7.51
N SER A 117 7.55 2.88 -7.99
CA SER A 117 6.59 2.11 -8.78
C SER A 117 7.19 1.51 -10.05
N LYS A 118 8.36 2.00 -10.46
CA LYS A 118 9.11 1.50 -11.61
C LYS A 118 10.33 0.65 -11.25
N GLN A 119 10.69 0.56 -9.98
CA GLN A 119 11.82 -0.25 -9.55
C GLN A 119 11.33 -1.29 -8.54
N TYR A 120 11.13 -2.48 -9.06
CA TYR A 120 11.25 -3.68 -8.23
C TYR A 120 12.52 -3.51 -7.40
N VAL A 121 12.37 -3.26 -6.10
CA VAL A 121 13.46 -3.52 -5.16
C VAL A 121 13.74 -5.00 -5.36
N LYS A 122 14.82 -5.31 -6.08
CA LYS A 122 15.20 -6.70 -6.28
C LYS A 122 15.26 -7.32 -4.88
N PRO A 123 14.62 -8.46 -4.63
CA PRO A 123 14.57 -9.08 -3.30
C PRO A 123 15.94 -9.19 -2.63
N TRP A 124 17.01 -9.22 -3.40
CA TRP A 124 18.39 -9.15 -2.96
C TRP A 124 18.79 -7.87 -2.23
N SER A 125 18.18 -6.75 -2.54
CA SER A 125 18.49 -5.48 -1.85
C SER A 125 17.95 -5.47 -0.43
N CYS A 126 16.76 -6.02 -0.21
CA CYS A 126 16.21 -6.21 1.12
C CYS A 126 17.03 -7.22 1.92
N PHE A 127 17.45 -8.31 1.29
CA PHE A 127 18.30 -9.32 1.93
C PHE A 127 19.65 -8.73 2.38
N LEU A 128 20.32 -7.94 1.55
CA LEU A 128 21.58 -7.28 1.89
C LEU A 128 21.44 -6.30 3.06
N VAL A 129 20.34 -5.55 3.12
CA VAL A 129 20.13 -4.55 4.18
C VAL A 129 19.70 -5.19 5.49
N PHE A 130 18.79 -6.16 5.45
CA PHE A 130 18.23 -6.75 6.67
C PHE A 130 19.05 -7.92 7.22
N VAL A 131 19.83 -8.59 6.40
CA VAL A 131 20.63 -9.76 6.78
C VAL A 131 22.12 -9.50 6.60
N GLY A 132 22.54 -8.96 5.46
CA GLY A 132 23.97 -8.78 5.13
C GLY A 132 24.68 -7.78 6.04
N ILE A 133 24.10 -6.62 6.29
CA ILE A 133 24.72 -5.59 7.15
C ILE A 133 24.80 -6.04 8.62
N PRO A 134 23.73 -6.56 9.25
CA PRO A 134 23.82 -7.09 10.60
C PRO A 134 24.84 -8.23 10.74
N VAL A 135 24.94 -9.13 9.75
CA VAL A 135 25.93 -10.22 9.76
C VAL A 135 27.36 -9.68 9.67
N LEU A 136 27.62 -8.69 8.80
CA LEU A 136 28.93 -8.04 8.71
C LEU A 136 29.33 -7.32 10.00
N ILE A 137 28.40 -6.66 10.67
CA ILE A 137 28.65 -6.01 11.96
C ILE A 137 28.95 -7.05 13.02
N ALA A 138 28.17 -8.13 13.11
CA ALA A 138 28.38 -9.20 14.08
C ALA A 138 29.72 -9.91 13.89
N THR A 139 30.11 -10.21 12.65
CA THR A 139 31.42 -10.82 12.34
C THR A 139 32.56 -9.87 12.61
N GLY A 140 32.43 -8.59 12.33
CA GLY A 140 33.43 -7.57 12.64
C GLY A 140 33.67 -7.42 14.15
N VAL A 141 32.59 -7.35 14.93
CA VAL A 141 32.67 -7.30 16.41
C VAL A 141 33.29 -8.58 16.98
N PHE A 142 32.89 -9.75 16.46
CA PHE A 142 33.45 -11.04 16.90
C PHE A 142 34.94 -11.13 16.60
N ALA A 143 35.40 -10.71 15.42
CA ALA A 143 36.80 -10.64 15.06
C ALA A 143 37.58 -9.69 15.97
N LEU A 144 37.05 -8.51 16.26
CA LEU A 144 37.67 -7.55 17.17
C LEU A 144 37.85 -8.13 18.58
N ILE A 145 36.88 -8.83 19.11
CA ILE A 145 36.95 -9.46 20.45
C ILE A 145 37.97 -10.59 20.49
N HIS A 146 38.16 -11.34 19.39
CA HIS A 146 39.07 -12.49 19.35
C HIS A 146 40.50 -12.10 19.03
N PHE A 147 40.73 -10.95 18.38
CA PHE A 147 42.09 -10.51 17.99
C PHE A 147 42.64 -9.36 18.85
N ILE A 148 41.92 -8.91 19.85
CA ILE A 148 42.37 -7.99 20.88
C ILE A 148 42.55 -8.75 22.21
#